data_00b905707c3dd3832603526a4df8c364
#
_entry.id   00b905707c3dd3832603526a4df8c364
#
_cell.length_a   1.000
_cell.length_b   1.000
_cell.length_c   1.000
_cell.angle_alpha   90.00
_cell.angle_beta   90.00
_cell.angle_gamma   90.00
#
_symmetry.space_group_name_H-M   'P 1'
#
loop_
_entity.id
_entity.type
_entity.pdbx_description
1 polymer ?
#
loop_
_entity_poly.entity_id
_entity_poly.type
_entity_poly.pdbx_seq_one_letter_code
_entity_poly.pdbx_strand_id
1 'polypeptide(L)'
;MRPKIYLFGDSITEVSFGDGGWAASLSNHFSRTVDVVLKGHSGYNTRWALKVAERIFPPVGSGGAPTLAVTVFFGANDACLSDRYAAFQHVPLHEYKQNLHSLISFFKKRWAETVILLVTPPPIDEDARLRHPYMENPSGLPERTNEAAGAYAQTCISVAKECGCPVVDLWTKIQEFPDWKEACLCDGLHLTQTGNRIVFEEVVKILEEQGLSPENLPAEAPLFADIDPKDPLKAFEGY
;
A
#
# COMPACT_ATOMS: atom_id res chain seq x y z
N MET A 1 5.28 -14.82 -18.58
CA MET A 1 5.61 -13.65 -17.70
C MET A 1 4.61 -13.63 -16.58
N ARG A 2 5.08 -13.55 -15.34
CA ARG A 2 4.21 -13.46 -14.15
C ARG A 2 3.36 -12.19 -14.17
N PRO A 3 2.08 -12.26 -13.78
CA PRO A 3 1.27 -11.09 -13.57
C PRO A 3 1.84 -10.21 -12.45
N LYS A 4 1.35 -8.99 -12.30
CA LYS A 4 1.93 -8.00 -11.38
C LYS A 4 0.92 -7.51 -10.35
N ILE A 5 1.41 -7.24 -9.14
CA ILE A 5 0.76 -6.41 -8.13
C ILE A 5 1.64 -5.19 -7.90
N TYR A 6 1.12 -4.01 -8.15
CA TYR A 6 1.83 -2.75 -7.88
C TYR A 6 1.49 -2.24 -6.48
N LEU A 7 2.51 -1.80 -5.75
CA LEU A 7 2.37 -1.18 -4.43
C LEU A 7 2.66 0.31 -4.56
N PHE A 8 1.61 1.14 -4.63
CA PHE A 8 1.74 2.58 -4.80
C PHE A 8 1.42 3.31 -3.51
N GLY A 9 2.39 4.06 -2.98
CA GLY A 9 2.27 4.72 -1.69
C GLY A 9 3.42 5.67 -1.36
N ASP A 10 3.45 6.07 -0.11
CA ASP A 10 4.47 6.95 0.47
C ASP A 10 5.65 6.18 1.10
N SER A 11 6.26 6.72 2.17
CA SER A 11 7.38 6.09 2.88
C SER A 11 7.02 4.71 3.47
N ILE A 12 5.78 4.54 3.95
CA ILE A 12 5.32 3.26 4.52
C ILE A 12 5.34 2.15 3.46
N THR A 13 5.11 2.53 2.21
CA THR A 13 5.26 1.63 1.05
C THR A 13 6.72 1.53 0.61
N GLU A 14 7.47 2.64 0.54
CA GLU A 14 8.86 2.64 0.06
C GLU A 14 9.77 1.72 0.88
N VAL A 15 9.64 1.74 2.21
CA VAL A 15 10.49 0.92 3.10
C VAL A 15 9.95 -0.51 3.31
N SER A 16 8.85 -0.87 2.68
CA SER A 16 8.11 -2.12 2.93
C SER A 16 8.80 -3.40 2.45
N PHE A 17 9.88 -3.31 1.67
CA PHE A 17 10.75 -4.45 1.34
C PHE A 17 11.92 -4.62 2.32
N GLY A 18 12.04 -3.76 3.33
CA GLY A 18 12.98 -3.94 4.42
C GLY A 18 12.68 -5.18 5.27
N ASP A 19 13.54 -5.47 6.24
CA ASP A 19 13.40 -6.61 7.13
C ASP A 19 12.07 -6.57 7.90
N GLY A 20 11.27 -7.63 7.79
CA GLY A 20 9.93 -7.71 8.36
C GLY A 20 8.90 -6.77 7.72
N GLY A 21 9.19 -6.19 6.56
CA GLY A 21 8.30 -5.31 5.83
C GLY A 21 7.12 -6.05 5.16
N TRP A 22 5.99 -5.36 5.04
CA TRP A 22 4.75 -5.95 4.51
C TRP A 22 4.84 -6.35 3.03
N ALA A 23 5.57 -5.59 2.21
CA ALA A 23 5.74 -5.94 0.80
C ALA A 23 6.71 -7.11 0.60
N ALA A 24 7.73 -7.25 1.45
CA ALA A 24 8.59 -8.43 1.45
C ALA A 24 7.80 -9.70 1.77
N SER A 25 6.93 -9.63 2.79
CA SER A 25 6.02 -10.71 3.15
C SER A 25 5.03 -11.03 2.02
N LEU A 26 4.46 -10.00 1.36
CA LEU A 26 3.56 -10.17 0.23
C LEU A 26 4.26 -10.80 -0.98
N SER A 27 5.49 -10.36 -1.28
CA SER A 27 6.30 -10.94 -2.36
C SER A 27 6.64 -12.42 -2.10
N ASN A 28 6.91 -12.77 -0.85
CA ASN A 28 7.12 -14.15 -0.44
C ASN A 28 5.84 -14.99 -0.56
N HIS A 29 4.69 -14.43 -0.13
CA HIS A 29 3.38 -15.09 -0.21
C HIS A 29 3.00 -15.46 -1.65
N PHE A 30 3.21 -14.55 -2.60
CA PHE A 30 2.95 -14.76 -4.02
C PHE A 30 4.17 -15.28 -4.82
N SER A 31 5.16 -15.86 -4.14
CA SER A 31 6.35 -16.36 -4.84
C SER A 31 5.97 -17.34 -5.95
N ARG A 32 6.61 -17.19 -7.14
CA ARG A 32 6.38 -17.96 -8.38
C ARG A 32 5.06 -17.69 -9.11
N THR A 33 4.11 -16.96 -8.53
CA THR A 33 2.81 -16.68 -9.15
C THR A 33 2.65 -15.23 -9.58
N VAL A 34 3.20 -14.26 -8.81
CA VAL A 34 3.06 -12.83 -9.06
C VAL A 34 4.38 -12.09 -8.82
N ASP A 35 4.66 -11.08 -9.63
CA ASP A 35 5.71 -10.08 -9.37
C ASP A 35 5.12 -8.92 -8.55
N VAL A 36 5.59 -8.74 -7.33
CA VAL A 36 5.23 -7.58 -6.49
C VAL A 36 6.16 -6.43 -6.81
N VAL A 37 5.60 -5.32 -7.32
CA VAL A 37 6.36 -4.19 -7.86
C VAL A 37 6.21 -2.96 -6.96
N LEU A 38 7.31 -2.54 -6.34
CA LEU A 38 7.34 -1.41 -5.43
C LEU A 38 7.30 -0.07 -6.18
N LYS A 39 6.37 0.79 -5.76
CA LYS A 39 6.21 2.20 -6.18
C LYS A 39 5.93 3.09 -4.97
N GLY A 40 6.74 2.93 -3.91
CA GLY A 40 6.71 3.79 -2.74
C GLY A 40 7.56 5.05 -2.96
N HIS A 41 7.11 6.18 -2.43
CA HIS A 41 7.76 7.48 -2.55
C HIS A 41 7.68 8.23 -1.22
N SER A 42 8.76 8.21 -0.44
CA SER A 42 8.82 8.84 0.88
C SER A 42 8.40 10.32 0.86
N GLY A 43 7.56 10.70 1.80
CA GLY A 43 7.08 12.07 1.94
C GLY A 43 5.96 12.47 0.96
N TYR A 44 5.59 11.62 0.01
CA TYR A 44 4.58 11.95 -1.00
C TYR A 44 3.17 11.97 -0.41
N ASN A 45 2.40 12.95 -0.86
CA ASN A 45 0.96 13.05 -0.68
C ASN A 45 0.24 12.70 -2.00
N THR A 46 -1.08 12.67 -1.98
CA THR A 46 -1.89 12.33 -3.17
C THR A 46 -1.74 13.33 -4.31
N ARG A 47 -1.50 14.62 -4.02
CA ARG A 47 -1.24 15.66 -5.03
C ARG A 47 0.03 15.35 -5.84
N TRP A 48 1.12 14.95 -5.17
CA TRP A 48 2.38 14.59 -5.83
C TRP A 48 2.30 13.22 -6.48
N ALA A 49 1.58 12.28 -5.88
CA ALA A 49 1.32 10.97 -6.48
C ALA A 49 0.69 11.09 -7.86
N LEU A 50 -0.33 11.94 -8.03
CA LEU A 50 -0.95 12.21 -9.34
C LEU A 50 0.03 12.80 -10.36
N LYS A 51 0.99 13.63 -9.94
CA LYS A 51 1.99 14.24 -10.86
C LYS A 51 2.97 13.23 -11.44
N VAL A 52 3.25 12.16 -10.72
CA VAL A 52 4.23 11.15 -11.16
C VAL A 52 3.59 9.91 -11.78
N ALA A 53 2.32 9.64 -11.51
CA ALA A 53 1.65 8.40 -11.90
C ALA A 53 1.82 8.07 -13.39
N GLU A 54 1.64 9.05 -14.30
CA GLU A 54 1.82 8.85 -15.75
C GLU A 54 3.24 8.43 -16.15
N ARG A 55 4.24 8.80 -15.35
CA ARG A 55 5.66 8.55 -15.66
C ARG A 55 6.14 7.21 -15.11
N ILE A 56 5.57 6.74 -14.00
CA ILE A 56 6.08 5.59 -13.25
C ILE A 56 5.32 4.29 -13.54
N PHE A 57 4.13 4.39 -14.12
CA PHE A 57 3.36 3.22 -14.56
C PHE A 57 3.43 3.04 -16.08
N PRO A 58 3.41 1.78 -16.58
CA PRO A 58 3.44 1.50 -18.01
C PRO A 58 2.30 2.22 -18.75
N PRO A 59 2.51 2.71 -19.97
CA PRO A 59 1.45 3.32 -20.78
C PRO A 59 0.27 2.36 -21.03
N VAL A 60 -0.91 2.93 -21.30
CA VAL A 60 -2.07 2.14 -21.74
C VAL A 60 -1.72 1.36 -23.00
N GLY A 61 -2.03 0.06 -23.03
CA GLY A 61 -1.78 -0.78 -24.21
C GLY A 61 -0.32 -1.10 -24.51
N SER A 62 0.61 -0.83 -23.58
CA SER A 62 2.06 -1.12 -23.76
C SER A 62 2.39 -2.61 -23.88
N GLY A 63 1.42 -3.50 -23.70
CA GLY A 63 1.66 -4.95 -23.65
C GLY A 63 2.34 -5.38 -22.34
N GLY A 64 2.68 -6.65 -22.24
CA GLY A 64 3.36 -7.22 -21.09
C GLY A 64 2.46 -8.05 -20.19
N ALA A 65 2.97 -8.42 -19.01
CA ALA A 65 2.22 -9.22 -18.05
C ALA A 65 1.03 -8.43 -17.47
N PRO A 66 -0.11 -9.09 -17.24
CA PRO A 66 -1.30 -8.43 -16.71
C PRO A 66 -1.05 -7.86 -15.32
N THR A 67 -1.73 -6.76 -14.98
CA THR A 67 -1.75 -6.20 -13.64
C THR A 67 -2.99 -6.72 -12.92
N LEU A 68 -2.81 -7.49 -11.86
CA LEU A 68 -3.90 -8.08 -11.08
C LEU A 68 -4.44 -7.11 -10.05
N ALA A 69 -3.54 -6.42 -9.35
CA ALA A 69 -3.93 -5.46 -8.33
C ALA A 69 -2.97 -4.26 -8.26
N VAL A 70 -3.49 -3.16 -7.73
CA VAL A 70 -2.72 -1.98 -7.31
C VAL A 70 -3.16 -1.61 -5.91
N THR A 71 -2.25 -1.57 -4.95
CA THR A 71 -2.54 -0.90 -3.68
C THR A 71 -2.34 0.61 -3.83
N VAL A 72 -3.22 1.41 -3.25
CA VAL A 72 -3.09 2.88 -3.16
C VAL A 72 -3.07 3.24 -1.68
N PHE A 73 -1.87 3.49 -1.17
CA PHE A 73 -1.61 3.68 0.25
C PHE A 73 -1.00 5.06 0.51
N PHE A 74 -1.86 6.07 0.53
CA PHE A 74 -1.55 7.48 0.79
C PHE A 74 -2.51 8.06 1.82
N GLY A 75 -2.13 9.20 2.38
CA GLY A 75 -2.95 9.93 3.34
C GLY A 75 -2.17 10.35 4.57
N ALA A 76 -1.10 9.63 4.92
CA ALA A 76 -0.27 9.94 6.08
C ALA A 76 0.41 11.31 5.96
N ASN A 77 0.81 11.71 4.75
CA ASN A 77 1.39 13.02 4.48
C ASN A 77 0.32 14.07 4.18
N ASP A 78 -0.76 13.69 3.50
CA ASP A 78 -1.92 14.56 3.25
C ASP A 78 -2.51 15.08 4.58
N ALA A 79 -2.54 14.23 5.62
CA ALA A 79 -3.06 14.53 6.94
C ALA A 79 -2.14 15.41 7.83
N CYS A 80 -0.98 15.87 7.32
CA CYS A 80 -0.22 16.89 8.00
C CYS A 80 -1.09 18.11 8.29
N LEU A 81 -0.90 18.74 9.45
CA LEU A 81 -1.63 19.94 9.81
C LEU A 81 -1.10 21.15 9.04
N SER A 82 -2.01 21.98 8.53
CA SER A 82 -1.67 23.12 7.64
C SER A 82 -0.96 24.29 8.35
N ASP A 83 -0.94 24.28 9.68
CA ASP A 83 -0.33 25.29 10.55
C ASP A 83 0.92 24.76 11.29
N ARG A 84 1.50 23.65 10.84
CA ARG A 84 2.68 23.03 11.45
C ARG A 84 3.88 23.06 10.49
N TYR A 85 5.05 22.71 10.99
CA TYR A 85 6.30 22.74 10.21
C TYR A 85 6.27 21.91 8.93
N ALA A 86 5.42 20.87 8.88
CA ALA A 86 5.24 20.02 7.71
C ALA A 86 4.08 20.44 6.79
N ALA A 87 3.55 21.63 6.92
CA ALA A 87 2.39 22.15 6.17
C ALA A 87 2.52 22.03 4.64
N PHE A 88 3.74 21.99 4.10
CA PHE A 88 3.97 21.80 2.66
C PHE A 88 3.51 20.42 2.15
N GLN A 89 3.36 19.42 3.04
CA GLN A 89 2.80 18.11 2.71
C GLN A 89 1.26 18.08 2.78
N HIS A 90 0.66 19.03 3.51
CA HIS A 90 -0.79 19.06 3.72
C HIS A 90 -1.56 19.11 2.41
N VAL A 91 -2.58 18.27 2.31
CA VAL A 91 -3.61 18.31 1.26
C VAL A 91 -4.96 18.40 1.93
N PRO A 92 -5.76 19.47 1.69
CA PRO A 92 -7.07 19.59 2.29
C PRO A 92 -7.96 18.37 2.06
N LEU A 93 -8.78 18.00 3.03
CA LEU A 93 -9.56 16.76 3.02
C LEU A 93 -10.44 16.58 1.76
N HIS A 94 -11.05 17.70 1.29
CA HIS A 94 -11.85 17.68 0.05
C HIS A 94 -10.99 17.39 -1.20
N GLU A 95 -9.75 17.92 -1.24
CA GLU A 95 -8.82 17.68 -2.33
C GLU A 95 -8.26 16.24 -2.26
N TYR A 96 -7.94 15.75 -1.06
CA TYR A 96 -7.55 14.35 -0.85
C TYR A 96 -8.61 13.39 -1.41
N LYS A 97 -9.90 13.65 -1.12
CA LYS A 97 -11.02 12.90 -1.69
C LYS A 97 -10.99 12.92 -3.23
N GLN A 98 -10.84 14.08 -3.84
CA GLN A 98 -10.77 14.23 -5.29
C GLN A 98 -9.55 13.53 -5.90
N ASN A 99 -8.41 13.60 -5.22
CA ASN A 99 -7.17 12.97 -5.65
C ASN A 99 -7.28 11.45 -5.64
N LEU A 100 -7.91 10.85 -4.61
CA LEU A 100 -8.18 9.41 -4.58
C LEU A 100 -9.10 8.98 -5.73
N HIS A 101 -10.18 9.70 -6.01
CA HIS A 101 -11.03 9.44 -7.18
C HIS A 101 -10.23 9.50 -8.49
N SER A 102 -9.32 10.48 -8.61
CA SER A 102 -8.48 10.64 -9.79
C SER A 102 -7.49 9.50 -9.97
N LEU A 103 -6.86 9.03 -8.87
CA LEU A 103 -5.97 7.86 -8.87
C LEU A 103 -6.71 6.58 -9.27
N ILE A 104 -7.90 6.35 -8.70
CA ILE A 104 -8.74 5.20 -9.06
C ILE A 104 -9.11 5.25 -10.55
N SER A 105 -9.56 6.42 -11.03
CA SER A 105 -9.89 6.61 -12.45
C SER A 105 -8.69 6.39 -13.36
N PHE A 106 -7.51 6.85 -12.96
CA PHE A 106 -6.26 6.63 -13.68
C PHE A 106 -5.95 5.14 -13.86
N PHE A 107 -6.08 4.34 -12.79
CA PHE A 107 -5.81 2.89 -12.86
C PHE A 107 -6.90 2.14 -13.61
N LYS A 108 -8.18 2.46 -13.39
CA LYS A 108 -9.30 1.83 -14.13
C LYS A 108 -9.21 2.06 -15.65
N LYS A 109 -8.76 3.24 -16.09
CA LYS A 109 -8.51 3.51 -17.51
C LYS A 109 -7.34 2.72 -18.08
N ARG A 110 -6.36 2.43 -17.25
CA ARG A 110 -5.12 1.75 -17.66
C ARG A 110 -5.29 0.24 -17.66
N TRP A 111 -6.02 -0.30 -16.71
CA TRP A 111 -6.24 -1.72 -16.49
C TRP A 111 -7.66 -1.96 -15.96
N ALA A 112 -8.60 -2.21 -16.87
CA ALA A 112 -10.02 -2.27 -16.53
C ALA A 112 -10.39 -3.33 -15.48
N GLU A 113 -9.72 -4.49 -15.53
CA GLU A 113 -9.98 -5.64 -14.64
C GLU A 113 -9.12 -5.66 -13.38
N THR A 114 -8.25 -4.67 -13.18
CA THR A 114 -7.33 -4.62 -12.04
C THR A 114 -8.08 -4.30 -10.75
N VAL A 115 -7.82 -5.06 -9.71
CA VAL A 115 -8.27 -4.74 -8.36
C VAL A 115 -7.52 -3.50 -7.85
N ILE A 116 -8.25 -2.45 -7.49
CA ILE A 116 -7.67 -1.25 -6.88
C ILE A 116 -7.99 -1.31 -5.39
N LEU A 117 -7.00 -1.64 -4.59
CA LEU A 117 -7.11 -1.77 -3.14
C LEU A 117 -6.64 -0.48 -2.46
N LEU A 118 -7.56 0.24 -1.84
CA LEU A 118 -7.20 1.40 -1.02
C LEU A 118 -6.75 0.93 0.37
N VAL A 119 -5.75 1.62 0.93
CA VAL A 119 -5.31 1.42 2.32
C VAL A 119 -5.37 2.78 3.01
N THR A 120 -6.07 2.85 4.14
CA THR A 120 -6.15 4.10 4.91
C THR A 120 -4.80 4.46 5.51
N PRO A 121 -4.50 5.77 5.77
CA PRO A 121 -3.34 6.11 6.58
C PRO A 121 -3.40 5.40 7.94
N PRO A 122 -2.25 5.08 8.56
CA PRO A 122 -2.20 4.51 9.90
C PRO A 122 -2.61 5.54 10.96
N PRO A 123 -2.88 5.11 12.21
CA PRO A 123 -3.02 6.02 13.33
C PRO A 123 -1.70 6.71 13.67
N ILE A 124 -1.78 7.77 14.45
CA ILE A 124 -0.63 8.59 14.87
C ILE A 124 -0.45 8.52 16.38
N ASP A 125 0.79 8.28 16.83
CA ASP A 125 1.21 8.57 18.19
C ASP A 125 1.87 9.95 18.23
N GLU A 126 1.12 10.94 18.69
CA GLU A 126 1.53 12.34 18.72
C GLU A 126 2.75 12.58 19.63
N ASP A 127 2.82 11.86 20.75
CA ASP A 127 3.94 11.98 21.70
C ASP A 127 5.23 11.44 21.07
N ALA A 128 5.16 10.32 20.34
CA ALA A 128 6.32 9.79 19.64
C ALA A 128 6.72 10.72 18.48
N ARG A 129 5.76 11.34 17.77
CA ARG A 129 6.07 12.34 16.72
C ARG A 129 6.80 13.55 17.28
N LEU A 130 6.48 13.99 18.49
CA LEU A 130 7.22 15.07 19.16
C LEU A 130 8.65 14.69 19.53
N ARG A 131 8.87 13.43 19.92
CA ARG A 131 10.20 12.91 20.25
C ARG A 131 11.08 12.65 19.02
N HIS A 132 10.47 12.39 17.86
CA HIS A 132 11.14 12.01 16.61
C HIS A 132 10.72 12.90 15.42
N PRO A 133 10.88 14.24 15.51
CA PRO A 133 10.59 15.12 14.38
C PRO A 133 11.62 14.87 13.26
N TYR A 134 11.16 14.86 12.00
CA TYR A 134 12.07 14.65 10.86
C TYR A 134 12.73 15.94 10.35
N MET A 135 12.38 17.08 10.93
CA MET A 135 13.02 18.38 10.72
C MET A 135 12.81 19.28 11.95
N GLU A 136 13.40 20.48 11.94
CA GLU A 136 13.21 21.43 13.04
C GLU A 136 11.72 21.70 13.33
N ASN A 137 11.33 21.58 14.58
CA ASN A 137 9.98 21.84 15.08
C ASN A 137 9.97 23.01 16.06
N PRO A 138 10.01 24.25 15.58
CA PRO A 138 10.09 25.44 16.44
C PRO A 138 8.83 25.66 17.27
N SER A 139 7.69 25.10 16.86
CA SER A 139 6.42 25.21 17.61
C SER A 139 6.34 24.26 18.80
N GLY A 140 7.12 23.18 18.82
CA GLY A 140 6.99 22.13 19.82
C GLY A 140 5.65 21.38 19.78
N LEU A 141 4.92 21.49 18.65
CA LEU A 141 3.62 20.84 18.45
C LEU A 141 3.73 19.73 17.39
N PRO A 142 2.96 18.64 17.52
CA PRO A 142 3.00 17.56 16.53
C PRO A 142 2.51 18.06 15.17
N GLU A 143 3.15 17.63 14.11
CA GLU A 143 2.77 17.99 12.72
C GLU A 143 1.57 17.21 12.22
N ARG A 144 1.20 16.14 12.92
CA ARG A 144 0.06 15.25 12.67
C ARG A 144 -0.64 14.93 13.97
N THR A 145 -1.93 14.64 13.89
CA THR A 145 -2.72 14.13 15.02
C THR A 145 -3.46 12.87 14.62
N ASN A 146 -3.76 12.03 15.61
CA ASN A 146 -4.57 10.83 15.38
C ASN A 146 -5.98 11.17 14.91
N GLU A 147 -6.55 12.28 15.40
CA GLU A 147 -7.84 12.81 14.96
C GLU A 147 -7.82 13.17 13.46
N ALA A 148 -6.81 13.93 13.02
CA ALA A 148 -6.66 14.26 11.61
C ALA A 148 -6.48 13.00 10.76
N ALA A 149 -5.57 12.08 11.14
CA ALA A 149 -5.39 10.82 10.42
C ALA A 149 -6.70 10.02 10.31
N GLY A 150 -7.51 9.97 11.36
CA GLY A 150 -8.83 9.35 11.37
C GLY A 150 -9.80 9.97 10.36
N ALA A 151 -9.81 11.31 10.22
CA ALA A 151 -10.64 11.99 9.22
C ALA A 151 -10.25 11.61 7.78
N TYR A 152 -8.94 11.49 7.50
CA TYR A 152 -8.45 11.02 6.20
C TYR A 152 -8.75 9.53 5.99
N ALA A 153 -8.65 8.70 7.01
CA ALA A 153 -9.03 7.29 6.94
C ALA A 153 -10.52 7.12 6.59
N GLN A 154 -11.42 7.84 7.27
CA GLN A 154 -12.85 7.80 6.96
C GLN A 154 -13.17 8.31 5.55
N THR A 155 -12.44 9.33 5.08
CA THR A 155 -12.58 9.82 3.70
C THR A 155 -12.12 8.76 2.68
N CYS A 156 -11.02 8.07 2.95
CA CYS A 156 -10.54 6.96 2.11
C CYS A 156 -11.58 5.83 2.02
N ILE A 157 -12.17 5.42 3.13
CA ILE A 157 -13.24 4.42 3.19
C ILE A 157 -14.47 4.87 2.39
N SER A 158 -14.86 6.15 2.53
CA SER A 158 -15.99 6.70 1.76
C SER A 158 -15.73 6.64 0.25
N VAL A 159 -14.54 7.03 -0.21
CA VAL A 159 -14.15 6.95 -1.62
C VAL A 159 -14.13 5.52 -2.12
N ALA A 160 -13.59 4.58 -1.34
CA ALA A 160 -13.59 3.16 -1.69
C ALA A 160 -15.02 2.67 -1.95
N LYS A 161 -15.95 2.97 -1.05
CA LYS A 161 -17.37 2.64 -1.19
C LYS A 161 -18.00 3.29 -2.42
N GLU A 162 -17.76 4.59 -2.65
CA GLU A 162 -18.27 5.33 -3.81
C GLU A 162 -17.79 4.76 -5.14
N CYS A 163 -16.57 4.23 -5.18
CA CYS A 163 -15.92 3.69 -6.38
C CYS A 163 -16.09 2.17 -6.56
N GLY A 164 -16.67 1.47 -5.58
CA GLY A 164 -16.74 0.01 -5.57
C GLY A 164 -15.37 -0.65 -5.49
N CYS A 165 -14.44 -0.04 -4.72
CA CYS A 165 -13.10 -0.56 -4.49
C CYS A 165 -13.02 -1.21 -3.09
N PRO A 166 -12.28 -2.31 -2.94
CA PRO A 166 -11.94 -2.83 -1.62
C PRO A 166 -11.05 -1.85 -0.84
N VAL A 167 -11.11 -1.92 0.49
CA VAL A 167 -10.32 -1.04 1.36
C VAL A 167 -9.85 -1.77 2.61
N VAL A 168 -8.60 -1.56 2.99
CA VAL A 168 -8.05 -1.90 4.31
C VAL A 168 -8.21 -0.69 5.23
N ASP A 169 -9.01 -0.80 6.28
CA ASP A 169 -9.10 0.19 7.35
C ASP A 169 -7.95 -0.01 8.35
N LEU A 170 -6.76 0.38 7.93
CA LEU A 170 -5.55 0.23 8.74
C LEU A 170 -5.59 1.09 9.99
N TRP A 171 -6.22 2.29 9.93
CA TRP A 171 -6.34 3.20 11.06
C TRP A 171 -7.05 2.52 12.24
N THR A 172 -8.16 1.84 11.97
CA THR A 172 -8.88 1.08 12.99
C THR A 172 -8.10 -0.17 13.41
N LYS A 173 -7.61 -0.94 12.43
CA LYS A 173 -6.94 -2.24 12.69
C LYS A 173 -5.73 -2.13 13.60
N ILE A 174 -4.88 -1.15 13.40
CA ILE A 174 -3.72 -0.95 14.28
C ILE A 174 -4.17 -0.62 15.71
N GLN A 175 -5.20 0.20 15.88
CA GLN A 175 -5.70 0.61 17.20
C GLN A 175 -6.44 -0.50 17.96
N GLU A 176 -6.85 -1.58 17.29
CA GLU A 176 -7.36 -2.80 17.94
C GLU A 176 -6.24 -3.62 18.61
N PHE A 177 -4.96 -3.38 18.25
CA PHE A 177 -3.83 -4.10 18.82
C PHE A 177 -3.49 -3.54 20.21
N PRO A 178 -3.26 -4.40 21.23
CA PRO A 178 -2.82 -3.93 22.55
C PRO A 178 -1.52 -3.11 22.48
N ASP A 179 -1.47 -2.00 23.19
CA ASP A 179 -0.30 -1.11 23.23
C ASP A 179 0.20 -0.69 21.84
N TRP A 180 -0.74 -0.48 20.89
CA TRP A 180 -0.47 -0.26 19.46
C TRP A 180 0.55 0.84 19.18
N LYS A 181 0.61 1.87 20.04
CA LYS A 181 1.55 2.99 19.87
C LYS A 181 3.00 2.52 19.86
N GLU A 182 3.36 1.69 20.85
CA GLU A 182 4.69 1.14 21.01
C GLU A 182 4.89 -0.13 20.19
N ALA A 183 3.84 -0.96 20.09
CA ALA A 183 3.94 -2.25 19.40
C ALA A 183 3.98 -2.12 17.88
N CYS A 184 3.19 -1.19 17.31
CA CYS A 184 2.98 -1.09 15.87
C CYS A 184 3.68 0.09 15.19
N LEU A 185 4.06 1.15 15.96
CA LEU A 185 4.70 2.35 15.42
C LEU A 185 6.11 2.53 15.98
N CYS A 186 7.09 2.84 15.11
CA CYS A 186 8.48 3.01 15.55
C CYS A 186 8.84 4.47 15.90
N ASP A 187 8.18 5.43 15.29
CA ASP A 187 8.40 6.86 15.47
C ASP A 187 7.09 7.67 15.63
N GLY A 188 5.99 6.95 15.87
CA GLY A 188 4.65 7.52 15.96
C GLY A 188 3.90 7.62 14.62
N LEU A 189 4.50 7.15 13.51
CA LEU A 189 3.91 7.12 12.17
C LEU A 189 4.31 5.84 11.40
N HIS A 190 5.61 5.59 11.25
CA HIS A 190 6.12 4.45 10.50
C HIS A 190 5.97 3.16 11.30
N LEU A 191 5.80 2.05 10.56
CA LEU A 191 5.43 0.77 11.13
C LEU A 191 6.63 -0.01 11.66
N THR A 192 6.47 -0.63 12.83
CA THR A 192 7.34 -1.70 13.31
C THR A 192 7.10 -2.98 12.48
N GLN A 193 7.84 -4.06 12.74
CA GLN A 193 7.56 -5.37 12.15
C GLN A 193 6.12 -5.86 12.49
N THR A 194 5.62 -5.57 13.70
CA THR A 194 4.24 -5.90 14.08
C THR A 194 3.23 -5.11 13.25
N GLY A 195 3.40 -3.79 13.10
CA GLY A 195 2.55 -2.97 12.24
C GLY A 195 2.58 -3.41 10.77
N ASN A 196 3.77 -3.72 10.25
CA ASN A 196 3.93 -4.27 8.90
C ASN A 196 3.21 -5.61 8.71
N ARG A 197 3.22 -6.49 9.73
CA ARG A 197 2.49 -7.76 9.69
C ARG A 197 0.99 -7.55 9.60
N ILE A 198 0.43 -6.58 10.34
CA ILE A 198 -1.00 -6.23 10.25
C ILE A 198 -1.34 -5.80 8.81
N VAL A 199 -0.53 -4.93 8.19
CA VAL A 199 -0.76 -4.52 6.78
C VAL A 199 -0.74 -5.73 5.86
N PHE A 200 0.25 -6.60 5.99
CA PHE A 200 0.37 -7.81 5.18
C PHE A 200 -0.87 -8.70 5.30
N GLU A 201 -1.27 -9.04 6.53
CA GLU A 201 -2.41 -9.93 6.80
C GLU A 201 -3.72 -9.36 6.22
N GLU A 202 -4.00 -8.06 6.42
CA GLU A 202 -5.21 -7.42 5.90
C GLU A 202 -5.18 -7.28 4.37
N VAL A 203 -4.03 -6.97 3.76
CA VAL A 203 -3.88 -6.91 2.30
C VAL A 203 -4.10 -8.28 1.68
N VAL A 204 -3.48 -9.34 2.20
CA VAL A 204 -3.67 -10.72 1.71
C VAL A 204 -5.13 -11.12 1.81
N LYS A 205 -5.75 -10.94 2.96
CA LYS A 205 -7.17 -11.25 3.18
C LYS A 205 -8.06 -10.62 2.11
N ILE A 206 -7.89 -9.32 1.83
CA ILE A 206 -8.69 -8.63 0.83
C ILE A 206 -8.39 -9.15 -0.58
N LEU A 207 -7.12 -9.42 -0.92
CA LEU A 207 -6.76 -9.97 -2.22
C LEU A 207 -7.38 -11.37 -2.44
N GLU A 208 -7.38 -12.22 -1.41
CA GLU A 208 -8.05 -13.54 -1.44
C GLU A 208 -9.57 -13.41 -1.65
N GLU A 209 -10.23 -12.47 -0.96
CA GLU A 209 -11.65 -12.14 -1.16
C GLU A 209 -11.96 -11.68 -2.61
N GLN A 210 -10.96 -11.12 -3.30
CA GLN A 210 -11.03 -10.76 -4.73
C GLN A 210 -10.60 -11.90 -5.67
N GLY A 211 -10.40 -13.12 -5.15
CA GLY A 211 -9.99 -14.29 -5.93
C GLY A 211 -8.50 -14.36 -6.28
N LEU A 212 -7.70 -13.48 -5.68
CA LEU A 212 -6.25 -13.44 -5.89
C LEU A 212 -5.53 -14.16 -4.75
N SER A 213 -5.33 -15.46 -4.90
CA SER A 213 -4.51 -16.28 -3.98
C SER A 213 -3.46 -17.07 -4.75
N PRO A 214 -2.36 -17.52 -4.10
CA PRO A 214 -1.37 -18.35 -4.76
C PRO A 214 -1.94 -19.64 -5.37
N GLU A 215 -2.99 -20.22 -4.75
CA GLU A 215 -3.64 -21.45 -5.20
C GLU A 215 -4.48 -21.23 -6.47
N ASN A 216 -5.00 -20.02 -6.66
CA ASN A 216 -5.85 -19.68 -7.81
C ASN A 216 -5.05 -19.14 -9.00
N LEU A 217 -3.76 -18.89 -8.82
CA LEU A 217 -2.89 -18.30 -9.85
C LEU A 217 -1.89 -19.35 -10.38
N PRO A 218 -1.65 -19.39 -11.69
CA PRO A 218 -0.71 -20.35 -12.26
C PRO A 218 0.72 -20.04 -11.79
N ALA A 219 1.45 -21.08 -11.43
CA ALA A 219 2.89 -20.99 -11.21
C ALA A 219 3.61 -20.73 -12.54
N GLU A 220 4.70 -19.95 -12.51
CA GLU A 220 5.47 -19.56 -13.71
C GLU A 220 6.15 -20.76 -14.39
N ALA A 221 6.48 -21.81 -13.64
CA ALA A 221 7.16 -23.00 -14.11
C ALA A 221 6.77 -24.19 -13.23
N PRO A 222 7.02 -25.44 -13.67
CA PRO A 222 6.71 -26.64 -12.89
C PRO A 222 7.27 -26.57 -11.47
N LEU A 223 6.50 -27.00 -10.50
CA LEU A 223 6.97 -27.13 -9.13
C LEU A 223 7.90 -28.35 -9.02
N PHE A 224 8.82 -28.32 -8.08
CA PHE A 224 9.70 -29.46 -7.84
C PHE A 224 8.92 -30.77 -7.58
N ALA A 225 7.77 -30.67 -6.94
CA ALA A 225 6.89 -31.81 -6.69
C ALA A 225 6.25 -32.38 -7.95
N ASP A 226 6.17 -31.62 -9.04
CA ASP A 226 5.60 -32.06 -10.33
C ASP A 226 6.63 -32.73 -11.23
N ILE A 227 7.91 -32.77 -10.83
CA ILE A 227 9.00 -33.31 -11.60
C ILE A 227 9.12 -34.83 -11.33
N ASP A 228 8.87 -35.64 -12.36
CA ASP A 228 9.10 -37.10 -12.28
C ASP A 228 10.61 -37.38 -12.22
N PRO A 229 11.12 -38.00 -11.13
CA PRO A 229 12.55 -38.36 -11.04
C PRO A 229 13.05 -39.31 -12.15
N LYS A 230 12.14 -40.05 -12.80
CA LYS A 230 12.47 -40.98 -13.88
C LYS A 230 12.52 -40.33 -15.26
N ASP A 231 11.80 -39.21 -15.43
CA ASP A 231 11.78 -38.41 -16.65
C ASP A 231 11.67 -36.92 -16.29
N PRO A 232 12.74 -36.32 -15.76
CA PRO A 232 12.69 -34.98 -15.19
C PRO A 232 12.47 -33.87 -16.23
N LEU A 233 12.71 -34.11 -17.52
CA LEU A 233 12.53 -33.11 -18.56
C LEU A 233 11.08 -33.01 -19.05
N LYS A 234 10.27 -34.06 -18.85
CA LYS A 234 8.87 -34.09 -19.29
C LYS A 234 8.02 -32.97 -18.73
N ALA A 235 8.29 -32.55 -17.49
CA ALA A 235 7.55 -31.43 -16.83
C ALA A 235 7.73 -30.10 -17.59
N PHE A 236 8.71 -29.96 -18.45
CA PHE A 236 9.03 -28.74 -19.22
C PHE A 236 8.57 -28.81 -20.67
N GLU A 237 7.96 -29.91 -21.11
CA GLU A 237 7.40 -30.04 -22.45
C GLU A 237 6.16 -29.11 -22.58
N GLY A 238 6.26 -28.09 -23.42
CA GLY A 238 5.19 -27.10 -23.65
C GLY A 238 5.35 -25.76 -22.91
N TYR A 239 6.49 -25.55 -22.24
CA TYR A 239 6.87 -24.27 -21.64
C TYR A 239 7.62 -23.36 -22.62
#